data_9c9bace9098798b3369e9b6e175b4565
#
_entry.id   9c9bace9098798b3369e9b6e175b4565
#
_cell.length_a   1.000
_cell.length_b   1.000
_cell.length_c   1.000
_cell.angle_alpha   90.00
_cell.angle_beta   90.00
_cell.angle_gamma   90.00
#
_symmetry.space_group_name_H-M   'P 1'
#
loop_
_entity.id
_entity.type
_entity.pdbx_description
1 polymer ?
#
loop_
_entity_poly.entity_id
_entity_poly.type
_entity_poly.pdbx_seq_one_letter_code
_entity_poly.pdbx_strand_id
1 'polypeptide(L)'
;PFNALSWLYLGVLLATLVGWMLAGAGQLGSAQFAHRSGMWLAVVLLLVHTWAIGARIYISGKPPVTNLYSSAVFIGWAAVVAGIVFERIFGRGFGNIVSAASGFMTLRIAYGLMSDGDTLGVLEPVLDTTFWLATHVVCITLGYAATYVTGMLGLIYILRGSRLGLIVLALLL
;
A
#
# COMPACT_ATOMS: atom_id res chain seq x y z
N PRO A 1 -8.19 10.34 -9.64
CA PRO A 1 -7.33 9.18 -9.96
C PRO A 1 -7.17 8.25 -8.77
N PHE A 2 -6.90 8.72 -7.54
CA PHE A 2 -6.63 7.89 -6.36
C PHE A 2 -7.79 6.97 -5.95
N ASN A 3 -9.05 7.39 -6.10
CA ASN A 3 -10.20 6.53 -5.81
C ASN A 3 -10.27 5.32 -6.76
N ALA A 4 -10.08 5.51 -8.06
CA ALA A 4 -10.01 4.40 -9.01
C ALA A 4 -8.82 3.47 -8.70
N LEU A 5 -7.68 4.04 -8.35
CA LEU A 5 -6.47 3.30 -8.00
C LEU A 5 -6.69 2.40 -6.76
N SER A 6 -7.46 2.86 -5.76
CA SER A 6 -7.76 2.04 -4.57
C SER A 6 -8.52 0.76 -4.95
N TRP A 7 -9.52 0.84 -5.84
CA TRP A 7 -10.26 -0.34 -6.29
C TRP A 7 -9.40 -1.32 -7.10
N LEU A 8 -8.43 -0.81 -7.86
CA LEU A 8 -7.48 -1.65 -8.58
C LEU A 8 -6.54 -2.39 -7.63
N TYR A 9 -6.10 -1.76 -6.53
CA TYR A 9 -5.36 -2.45 -5.48
C TYR A 9 -6.21 -3.54 -4.80
N LEU A 10 -7.50 -3.30 -4.59
CA LEU A 10 -8.41 -4.36 -4.12
C LEU A 10 -8.46 -5.54 -5.10
N GLY A 11 -8.46 -5.28 -6.40
CA GLY A 11 -8.37 -6.33 -7.42
C GLY A 11 -7.11 -7.19 -7.29
N VAL A 12 -5.95 -6.57 -7.03
CA VAL A 12 -4.69 -7.30 -6.76
C VAL A 12 -4.80 -8.16 -5.50
N LEU A 13 -5.43 -7.62 -4.45
CA LEU A 13 -5.64 -8.36 -3.20
C LEU A 13 -6.49 -9.62 -3.46
N LEU A 14 -7.62 -9.47 -4.14
CA LEU A 14 -8.50 -10.58 -4.46
C LEU A 14 -7.81 -11.62 -5.35
N ALA A 15 -7.06 -11.19 -6.37
CA ALA A 15 -6.28 -12.10 -7.21
C ALA A 15 -5.25 -12.89 -6.42
N THR A 16 -4.60 -12.26 -5.43
CA THR A 16 -3.62 -12.93 -4.55
C THR A 16 -4.28 -13.96 -3.64
N LEU A 17 -5.46 -13.63 -3.08
CA LEU A 17 -6.25 -14.57 -2.28
C LEU A 17 -6.70 -15.78 -3.10
N VAL A 18 -7.18 -15.55 -4.33
CA VAL A 18 -7.50 -16.65 -5.27
C VAL A 18 -6.27 -17.50 -5.55
N GLY A 19 -5.09 -16.90 -5.71
CA GLY A 19 -3.83 -17.64 -5.87
C GLY A 19 -3.55 -18.56 -4.68
N TRP A 20 -3.81 -18.14 -3.45
CA TRP A 20 -3.66 -19.00 -2.27
C TRP A 20 -4.70 -20.13 -2.23
N MET A 21 -5.95 -19.84 -2.59
CA MET A 21 -6.98 -20.89 -2.69
C MET A 21 -6.61 -21.95 -3.73
N LEU A 22 -6.09 -21.54 -4.89
CA LEU A 22 -5.61 -22.46 -5.93
C LEU A 22 -4.41 -23.31 -5.45
N ALA A 23 -3.50 -22.71 -4.68
CA ALA A 23 -2.39 -23.44 -4.07
C ALA A 23 -2.88 -24.51 -3.09
N GLY A 24 -3.86 -24.19 -2.26
CA GLY A 24 -4.50 -25.14 -1.34
C GLY A 24 -5.24 -26.28 -2.06
N ALA A 25 -5.83 -25.99 -3.22
CA ALA A 25 -6.47 -26.99 -4.08
C ALA A 25 -5.45 -27.83 -4.91
N GLY A 26 -4.15 -27.68 -4.66
CA GLY A 26 -3.09 -28.42 -5.37
C GLY A 26 -2.76 -27.89 -6.76
N GLN A 27 -3.37 -26.79 -7.21
CA GLN A 27 -3.12 -26.16 -8.52
C GLN A 27 -1.94 -25.19 -8.47
N LEU A 28 -0.74 -25.69 -8.20
CA LEU A 28 0.45 -24.87 -7.97
C LEU A 28 0.84 -23.98 -9.16
N GLY A 29 0.67 -24.46 -10.39
CA GLY A 29 0.97 -23.67 -11.60
C GLY A 29 0.06 -22.45 -11.74
N SER A 30 -1.26 -22.63 -11.55
CA SER A 30 -2.26 -21.56 -11.57
C SER A 30 -2.05 -20.56 -10.41
N ALA A 31 -1.69 -21.06 -9.22
CA ALA A 31 -1.36 -20.25 -8.06
C ALA A 31 -0.14 -19.34 -8.31
N GLN A 32 0.94 -19.91 -8.84
CA GLN A 32 2.15 -19.13 -9.19
C GLN A 32 1.84 -18.07 -10.26
N PHE A 33 1.05 -18.42 -11.26
CA PHE A 33 0.62 -17.46 -12.27
C PHE A 33 -0.17 -16.30 -11.65
N ALA A 34 -1.12 -16.59 -10.76
CA ALA A 34 -1.92 -15.57 -10.06
C ALA A 34 -1.04 -14.63 -9.21
N HIS A 35 -0.09 -15.19 -8.44
CA HIS A 35 0.84 -14.38 -7.63
C HIS A 35 1.76 -13.52 -8.48
N ARG A 36 2.31 -14.08 -9.56
CA ARG A 36 3.19 -13.34 -10.47
C ARG A 36 2.44 -12.23 -11.21
N SER A 37 1.23 -12.50 -11.67
CA SER A 37 0.37 -11.51 -12.32
C SER A 37 -0.03 -10.40 -11.33
N GLY A 38 -0.38 -10.76 -10.09
CA GLY A 38 -0.67 -9.81 -9.02
C GLY A 38 0.52 -8.89 -8.73
N MET A 39 1.73 -9.42 -8.66
CA MET A 39 2.95 -8.63 -8.47
C MET A 39 3.17 -7.63 -9.62
N TRP A 40 3.07 -8.08 -10.88
CA TRP A 40 3.25 -7.18 -12.02
C TRP A 40 2.17 -6.11 -12.10
N LEU A 41 0.93 -6.48 -11.78
CA LEU A 41 -0.16 -5.50 -11.69
C LEU A 41 0.12 -4.48 -10.58
N ALA A 42 0.58 -4.90 -9.40
CA ALA A 42 0.99 -3.99 -8.32
C ALA A 42 2.11 -3.03 -8.76
N VAL A 43 3.07 -3.49 -9.57
CA VAL A 43 4.13 -2.64 -10.14
C VAL A 43 3.53 -1.58 -11.07
N VAL A 44 2.62 -1.97 -11.97
CA VAL A 44 1.95 -1.01 -12.87
C VAL A 44 1.15 0.02 -12.06
N LEU A 45 0.41 -0.43 -11.04
CA LEU A 45 -0.34 0.47 -10.16
C LEU A 45 0.58 1.41 -9.38
N LEU A 46 1.75 0.93 -8.94
CA LEU A 46 2.77 1.75 -8.30
C LEU A 46 3.29 2.84 -9.24
N LEU A 47 3.50 2.55 -10.53
CA LEU A 47 3.91 3.56 -11.51
C LEU A 47 2.85 4.65 -11.68
N VAL A 48 1.57 4.26 -11.77
CA VAL A 48 0.45 5.21 -11.82
C VAL A 48 0.35 6.02 -10.53
N HIS A 49 0.54 5.39 -9.38
CA HIS A 49 0.55 6.04 -8.06
C HIS A 49 1.69 7.07 -7.96
N THR A 50 2.90 6.69 -8.39
CA THR A 50 4.07 7.57 -8.43
C THR A 50 3.83 8.76 -9.36
N TRP A 51 3.28 8.51 -10.54
CA TRP A 51 2.92 9.57 -11.49
C TRP A 51 1.90 10.55 -10.88
N ALA A 52 0.88 10.04 -10.19
CA ALA A 52 -0.15 10.87 -9.57
C ALA A 52 0.41 11.72 -8.42
N ILE A 53 1.36 11.22 -7.63
CA ILE A 53 2.09 12.00 -6.62
C ILE A 53 2.95 13.06 -7.31
N GLY A 54 3.70 12.70 -8.35
CA GLY A 54 4.53 13.63 -9.11
C GLY A 54 3.71 14.76 -9.75
N ALA A 55 2.58 14.45 -10.36
CA ALA A 55 1.65 15.44 -10.91
C ALA A 55 1.12 16.38 -9.80
N ARG A 56 0.82 15.84 -8.61
CA ARG A 56 0.39 16.66 -7.47
C ARG A 56 1.49 17.64 -7.01
N ILE A 57 2.74 17.18 -6.89
CA ILE A 57 3.89 18.01 -6.55
C ILE A 57 4.05 19.12 -7.60
N TYR A 58 3.97 18.78 -8.89
CA TYR A 58 4.11 19.74 -9.99
C TYR A 58 3.01 20.81 -9.96
N ILE A 59 1.75 20.43 -9.76
CA ILE A 59 0.61 21.35 -9.74
C ILE A 59 0.63 22.25 -8.49
N SER A 60 0.96 21.69 -7.33
CA SER A 60 0.96 22.44 -6.06
C SER A 60 2.22 23.28 -5.83
N GLY A 61 3.33 22.95 -6.48
CA GLY A 61 4.64 23.55 -6.20
C GLY A 61 5.17 23.25 -4.78
N LYS A 62 4.62 22.22 -4.11
CA LYS A 62 4.86 21.90 -2.70
C LYS A 62 5.38 20.48 -2.54
N PRO A 63 6.00 20.15 -1.38
CA PRO A 63 6.44 18.78 -1.09
C PRO A 63 5.29 17.75 -1.19
N PRO A 64 5.61 16.45 -1.34
CA PRO A 64 4.60 15.40 -1.52
C PRO A 64 3.66 15.24 -0.32
N VAL A 65 4.10 15.68 0.86
CA VAL A 65 3.33 15.56 2.11
C VAL A 65 3.15 16.94 2.73
N THR A 66 1.92 17.45 2.71
CA THR A 66 1.57 18.78 3.22
C THR A 66 0.38 18.77 4.16
N ASN A 67 -0.39 17.69 4.18
CA ASN A 67 -1.59 17.51 5.02
C ASN A 67 -1.87 16.03 5.24
N LEU A 68 -2.91 15.70 6.04
CA LEU A 68 -3.29 14.31 6.34
C LEU A 68 -3.63 13.50 5.09
N TYR A 69 -4.31 14.11 4.11
CA TYR A 69 -4.63 13.47 2.84
C TYR A 69 -3.36 13.03 2.10
N SER A 70 -2.42 13.95 1.92
CA SER A 70 -1.16 13.66 1.22
C SER A 70 -0.28 12.69 2.01
N SER A 71 -0.33 12.73 3.35
CA SER A 71 0.33 11.74 4.21
C SER A 71 -0.19 10.33 3.96
N ALA A 72 -1.51 10.15 3.93
CA ALA A 72 -2.12 8.85 3.68
C ALA A 72 -1.75 8.30 2.29
N VAL A 73 -1.77 9.15 1.26
CA VAL A 73 -1.36 8.79 -0.11
C VAL A 73 0.11 8.36 -0.14
N PHE A 74 1.00 9.13 0.51
CA PHE A 74 2.44 8.86 0.50
C PHE A 74 2.81 7.61 1.32
N ILE A 75 2.18 7.39 2.49
CA ILE A 75 2.34 6.16 3.29
C ILE A 75 1.93 4.94 2.46
N GLY A 76 0.79 5.02 1.77
CA GLY A 76 0.32 3.96 0.89
C GLY A 76 1.33 3.64 -0.21
N TRP A 77 1.87 4.66 -0.87
CA TRP A 77 2.90 4.50 -1.88
C TRP A 77 4.14 3.78 -1.33
N ALA A 78 4.68 4.24 -0.20
CA ALA A 78 5.87 3.64 0.42
C ALA A 78 5.62 2.19 0.88
N ALA A 79 4.43 1.89 1.43
CA ALA A 79 4.06 0.54 1.82
C ALA A 79 3.90 -0.40 0.60
N VAL A 80 3.39 0.10 -0.53
CA VAL A 80 3.33 -0.68 -1.78
C VAL A 80 4.73 -1.00 -2.29
N VAL A 81 5.66 -0.02 -2.26
CA VAL A 81 7.07 -0.25 -2.61
C VAL A 81 7.66 -1.36 -1.73
N ALA A 82 7.51 -1.25 -0.41
CA ALA A 82 8.01 -2.25 0.53
C ALA A 82 7.42 -3.65 0.25
N GLY A 83 6.10 -3.73 0.03
CA GLY A 83 5.42 -4.99 -0.28
C GLY A 83 5.92 -5.64 -1.58
N ILE A 84 6.17 -4.86 -2.63
CA ILE A 84 6.76 -5.38 -3.88
C ILE A 84 8.18 -5.91 -3.64
N VAL A 85 8.99 -5.22 -2.84
CA VAL A 85 10.33 -5.69 -2.45
C VAL A 85 10.24 -7.01 -1.69
N PHE A 86 9.31 -7.11 -0.73
CA PHE A 86 9.07 -8.36 0.01
C PHE A 86 8.62 -9.50 -0.91
N GLU A 87 7.74 -9.23 -1.87
CA GLU A 87 7.30 -10.26 -2.82
C GLU A 87 8.45 -10.76 -3.70
N ARG A 88 9.35 -9.85 -4.10
CA ARG A 88 10.57 -10.22 -4.83
C ARG A 88 11.48 -11.14 -4.02
N ILE A 89 11.57 -10.93 -2.72
CA ILE A 89 12.45 -11.71 -1.82
C ILE A 89 11.81 -13.06 -1.48
N PHE A 90 10.54 -13.09 -1.13
CA PHE A 90 9.87 -14.27 -0.57
C PHE A 90 8.99 -15.03 -1.56
N GLY A 91 8.42 -14.37 -2.57
CA GLY A 91 7.75 -14.98 -3.73
C GLY A 91 6.51 -15.84 -3.45
N ARG A 92 5.81 -15.64 -2.32
CA ARG A 92 4.69 -16.47 -1.86
C ARG A 92 3.35 -15.74 -1.76
N GLY A 93 3.23 -14.56 -2.37
CA GLY A 93 2.04 -13.73 -2.31
C GLY A 93 1.92 -12.84 -1.07
N PHE A 94 2.80 -12.99 -0.07
CA PHE A 94 2.75 -12.17 1.15
C PHE A 94 3.01 -10.69 0.87
N GLY A 95 4.00 -10.39 0.03
CA GLY A 95 4.30 -9.03 -0.39
C GLY A 95 3.18 -8.43 -1.23
N ASN A 96 2.51 -9.22 -2.06
CA ASN A 96 1.34 -8.79 -2.81
C ASN A 96 0.19 -8.37 -1.88
N ILE A 97 -0.05 -9.13 -0.79
CA ILE A 97 -1.07 -8.76 0.21
C ILE A 97 -0.69 -7.45 0.89
N VAL A 98 0.56 -7.32 1.34
CA VAL A 98 1.03 -6.07 1.97
C VAL A 98 0.86 -4.89 1.02
N SER A 99 1.29 -5.01 -0.25
CA SER A 99 1.13 -3.97 -1.27
C SER A 99 -0.33 -3.62 -1.50
N ALA A 100 -1.15 -4.64 -1.77
CA ALA A 100 -2.53 -4.44 -2.19
C ALA A 100 -3.42 -3.95 -1.05
N ALA A 101 -3.31 -4.54 0.14
CA ALA A 101 -4.06 -4.11 1.31
C ALA A 101 -3.66 -2.69 1.73
N SER A 102 -2.34 -2.39 1.76
CA SER A 102 -1.85 -1.04 2.10
C SER A 102 -2.34 0.00 1.09
N GLY A 103 -2.16 -0.26 -0.20
CA GLY A 103 -2.59 0.64 -1.26
C GLY A 103 -4.10 0.88 -1.22
N PHE A 104 -4.90 -0.17 -1.02
CA PHE A 104 -6.35 -0.03 -0.87
C PHE A 104 -6.72 0.79 0.37
N MET A 105 -6.28 0.37 1.56
CA MET A 105 -6.71 0.99 2.83
C MET A 105 -6.29 2.45 2.93
N THR A 106 -5.04 2.78 2.62
CA THR A 106 -4.53 4.15 2.73
C THR A 106 -5.18 5.09 1.73
N LEU A 107 -5.44 4.64 0.50
CA LEU A 107 -6.15 5.45 -0.49
C LEU A 107 -7.64 5.60 -0.16
N ARG A 108 -8.26 4.62 0.52
CA ARG A 108 -9.64 4.74 1.03
C ARG A 108 -9.71 5.74 2.19
N ILE A 109 -8.74 5.71 3.10
CA ILE A 109 -8.61 6.73 4.17
C ILE A 109 -8.41 8.12 3.54
N ALA A 110 -7.50 8.25 2.57
CA ALA A 110 -7.30 9.50 1.85
C ALA A 110 -8.59 10.01 1.18
N TYR A 111 -9.37 9.10 0.58
CA TYR A 111 -10.67 9.48 0.00
C TYR A 111 -11.65 10.01 1.04
N GLY A 112 -11.71 9.41 2.23
CA GLY A 112 -12.52 9.92 3.34
C GLY A 112 -12.09 11.31 3.80
N LEU A 113 -10.78 11.56 3.88
CA LEU A 113 -10.22 12.88 4.25
C LEU A 113 -10.43 13.95 3.16
N MET A 114 -10.79 13.57 1.94
CA MET A 114 -11.08 14.53 0.85
C MET A 114 -12.42 15.27 1.07
N SER A 115 -13.34 14.69 1.83
CA SER A 115 -14.66 15.31 2.12
C SER A 115 -14.56 16.52 3.03
N ASP A 116 -13.46 16.69 3.77
CA ASP A 116 -13.28 17.74 4.76
C ASP A 116 -12.72 19.05 4.18
N GLY A 117 -12.58 19.16 2.84
CA GLY A 117 -12.21 20.40 2.18
C GLY A 117 -11.02 20.32 1.21
N ASP A 118 -10.19 21.38 1.18
CA ASP A 118 -9.10 21.54 0.22
C ASP A 118 -7.97 20.51 0.42
N THR A 119 -7.85 19.57 -0.51
CA THR A 119 -6.80 18.55 -0.51
C THR A 119 -5.40 19.10 -0.85
N LEU A 120 -5.30 20.35 -1.33
CA LEU A 120 -4.05 21.05 -1.62
C LEU A 120 -3.65 22.03 -0.51
N GLY A 121 -4.53 22.24 0.48
CA GLY A 121 -4.24 23.04 1.66
C GLY A 121 -2.99 22.54 2.39
N VAL A 122 -2.26 23.45 3.01
CA VAL A 122 -1.08 23.16 3.84
C VAL A 122 -1.48 23.38 5.28
N LEU A 123 -1.20 22.41 6.14
CA LEU A 123 -1.19 22.65 7.59
C LEU A 123 -0.13 23.72 7.88
N GLU A 124 -0.37 24.58 8.86
CA GLU A 124 0.59 25.64 9.22
C GLU A 124 1.99 25.05 9.37
N PRO A 125 2.99 25.57 8.61
CA PRO A 125 4.32 25.01 8.63
C PRO A 125 5.02 25.33 9.94
N VAL A 126 5.42 24.30 10.67
CA VAL A 126 6.25 24.43 11.87
C VAL A 126 7.69 24.79 11.50
N LEU A 127 8.10 24.53 10.25
CA LEU A 127 9.43 24.81 9.72
C LEU A 127 9.33 25.85 8.59
N ASP A 128 10.06 26.93 8.72
CA ASP A 128 9.98 28.12 7.87
C ASP A 128 10.72 27.97 6.51
N THR A 129 11.44 26.86 6.28
CA THR A 129 12.15 26.62 5.03
C THR A 129 11.61 25.41 4.29
N THR A 130 11.35 25.58 2.99
CA THR A 130 10.80 24.51 2.12
C THR A 130 11.69 23.25 2.11
N PHE A 131 13.01 23.40 2.17
CA PHE A 131 13.94 22.29 2.17
C PHE A 131 13.84 21.44 3.45
N TRP A 132 13.91 22.07 4.62
CA TRP A 132 13.84 21.35 5.89
C TRP A 132 12.46 20.77 6.15
N LEU A 133 11.40 21.49 5.78
CA LEU A 133 10.03 20.98 5.83
C LEU A 133 9.89 19.71 4.98
N ALA A 134 10.33 19.75 3.71
CA ALA A 134 10.24 18.63 2.81
C ALA A 134 11.04 17.42 3.34
N THR A 135 12.28 17.62 3.76
CA THR A 135 13.15 16.55 4.25
C THR A 135 12.59 15.91 5.52
N HIS A 136 12.21 16.73 6.50
CA HIS A 136 11.67 16.24 7.79
C HIS A 136 10.39 15.44 7.58
N VAL A 137 9.43 16.00 6.84
CA VAL A 137 8.12 15.38 6.66
C VAL A 137 8.22 14.08 5.84
N VAL A 138 9.06 14.04 4.81
CA VAL A 138 9.30 12.81 4.04
C VAL A 138 9.94 11.73 4.90
N CYS A 139 10.99 12.05 5.66
CA CYS A 139 11.66 11.08 6.54
C CYS A 139 10.70 10.50 7.60
N ILE A 140 9.93 11.37 8.27
CA ILE A 140 8.94 10.92 9.28
C ILE A 140 7.86 10.06 8.64
N THR A 141 7.34 10.46 7.49
CA THR A 141 6.28 9.71 6.82
C THR A 141 6.76 8.35 6.32
N LEU A 142 8.01 8.24 5.88
CA LEU A 142 8.65 6.95 5.59
C LEU A 142 8.79 6.09 6.85
N GLY A 143 9.13 6.68 7.99
CA GLY A 143 9.12 5.99 9.29
C GLY A 143 7.74 5.43 9.63
N TYR A 144 6.67 6.20 9.44
CA TYR A 144 5.31 5.71 9.62
C TYR A 144 4.94 4.58 8.66
N ALA A 145 5.36 4.67 7.40
CA ALA A 145 5.14 3.59 6.44
C ALA A 145 5.87 2.31 6.86
N ALA A 146 7.10 2.41 7.35
CA ALA A 146 7.87 1.26 7.85
C ALA A 146 7.21 0.60 9.07
N THR A 147 6.76 1.37 10.06
CA THR A 147 6.03 0.84 11.22
C THR A 147 4.70 0.21 10.84
N TYR A 148 3.97 0.82 9.90
CA TYR A 148 2.73 0.27 9.36
C TYR A 148 2.95 -1.09 8.68
N VAL A 149 3.94 -1.21 7.80
CA VAL A 149 4.30 -2.47 7.13
C VAL A 149 4.74 -3.53 8.15
N THR A 150 5.55 -3.15 9.14
CA THR A 150 5.96 -4.05 10.22
C THR A 150 4.77 -4.56 11.02
N GLY A 151 3.81 -3.69 11.33
CA GLY A 151 2.56 -4.06 12.00
C GLY A 151 1.74 -5.06 11.17
N MET A 152 1.61 -4.85 9.87
CA MET A 152 0.93 -5.80 8.97
C MET A 152 1.61 -7.16 8.92
N LEU A 153 2.94 -7.19 8.80
CA LEU A 153 3.70 -8.44 8.82
C LEU A 153 3.59 -9.15 10.16
N GLY A 154 3.61 -8.40 11.28
CA GLY A 154 3.39 -8.93 12.62
C GLY A 154 1.99 -9.55 12.76
N LEU A 155 0.95 -8.91 12.23
CA LEU A 155 -0.41 -9.45 12.21
C LEU A 155 -0.47 -10.75 11.42
N ILE A 156 0.11 -10.79 10.22
CA ILE A 156 0.18 -12.02 9.39
C ILE A 156 0.91 -13.14 10.15
N TYR A 157 2.01 -12.82 10.84
CA TYR A 157 2.76 -13.79 11.64
C TYR A 157 1.93 -14.37 12.78
N ILE A 158 1.22 -13.52 13.54
CA ILE A 158 0.37 -13.94 14.67
C ILE A 158 -0.80 -14.81 14.15
N LEU A 159 -1.47 -14.38 13.08
CA LEU A 159 -2.56 -15.14 12.48
C LEU A 159 -2.10 -16.52 12.00
N ARG A 160 -0.91 -16.62 11.42
CA ARG A 160 -0.34 -17.89 10.97
C ARG A 160 0.05 -18.82 12.13
N GLY A 161 0.52 -18.26 13.26
CA GLY A 161 0.95 -19.04 14.43
C GLY A 161 -0.17 -19.34 15.42
N SER A 162 -1.31 -18.69 15.34
CA SER A 162 -2.45 -18.88 16.24
C SER A 162 -3.43 -19.95 15.74
N ARG A 163 -4.16 -20.62 16.68
CA ARG A 163 -5.25 -21.53 16.31
C ARG A 163 -6.32 -20.84 15.46
N LEU A 164 -6.58 -19.56 15.75
CA LEU A 164 -7.49 -18.73 14.96
C LEU A 164 -6.95 -18.52 13.53
N GLY A 165 -5.66 -18.27 13.37
CA GLY A 165 -5.01 -18.15 12.07
C GLY A 165 -5.05 -19.46 11.28
N LEU A 166 -4.88 -20.60 11.94
CA LEU A 166 -5.05 -21.91 11.32
C LEU A 166 -6.49 -22.18 10.87
N ILE A 167 -7.49 -21.74 11.66
CA ILE A 167 -8.91 -21.84 11.28
C ILE A 167 -9.23 -20.95 10.10
N VAL A 168 -8.79 -19.68 10.13
CA VAL A 168 -8.97 -18.74 9.01
C VAL A 168 -8.26 -19.24 7.75
N LEU A 169 -7.07 -19.79 7.88
CA LEU A 169 -6.32 -20.39 6.77
C LEU A 169 -7.05 -21.63 6.24
N ALA A 170 -7.60 -22.48 7.11
CA ALA A 170 -8.37 -23.67 6.73
C ALA A 170 -9.73 -23.34 6.10
N LEU A 171 -10.31 -22.18 6.42
CA LEU A 171 -11.54 -21.69 5.79
C LEU A 171 -11.28 -21.01 4.44
N LEU A 172 -10.03 -20.59 4.18
CA LEU A 172 -9.59 -19.98 2.94
C LEU A 172 -8.92 -20.99 1.98
N LEU A 173 -8.62 -22.21 2.44
CA LEU A 173 -8.11 -23.34 1.67
C LEU A 173 -9.22 -24.36 1.38
#